data_2676a517685fb64620f97a1246a619b2
#
_entry.id   2676a517685fb64620f97a1246a619b2
#
_cell.length_a   1.000
_cell.length_b   1.000
_cell.length_c   1.000
_cell.angle_alpha   90.00
_cell.angle_beta   90.00
_cell.angle_gamma   90.00
#
_symmetry.space_group_name_H-M   'P 1'
#
loop_
_entity.id
_entity.type
_entity.pdbx_description
1 polymer ?
#
loop_
_entity_poly.entity_id
_entity_poly.type
_entity_poly.pdbx_seq_one_letter_code
_entity_poly.pdbx_strand_id
1 'polypeptide(L)'
;MNKELDELKVKDVMTRELIKFSPKVTLREARELFAKYKIRHAPVVRNGELVGIVSLTDIQRMTFNDAFGDSELGADQALSDMLTVWQIMKQNPVTADEEDSVRKAAEILTHAEFHALPVLRDKKLTGIVTSSDIIRTLLKICE
;
A
#
# COMPACT_ATOMS: atom_id res chain seq x y z
N MET A 1 -24.26 0.86 -17.14
CA MET A 1 -24.84 0.39 -15.94
C MET A 1 -24.28 1.07 -14.71
N ASN A 2 -23.43 1.66 -14.43
CA ASN A 2 -23.14 2.50 -13.28
C ASN A 2 -22.29 3.68 -13.67
N LYS A 3 -22.99 4.67 -14.20
CA LYS A 3 -22.42 5.98 -14.45
C LYS A 3 -21.67 6.51 -13.22
N GLU A 4 -22.14 6.12 -12.03
CA GLU A 4 -21.54 6.59 -10.78
C GLU A 4 -20.08 6.18 -10.65
N LEU A 5 -19.72 4.96 -11.04
CA LEU A 5 -18.32 4.53 -11.00
C LEU A 5 -17.45 5.25 -12.03
N ASP A 6 -18.05 5.66 -13.14
CA ASP A 6 -17.36 6.42 -14.18
C ASP A 6 -17.25 7.91 -13.82
N GLU A 7 -18.20 8.42 -13.06
CA GLU A 7 -18.23 9.83 -12.64
C GLU A 7 -17.41 10.10 -11.38
N LEU A 8 -17.35 9.11 -10.47
CA LEU A 8 -16.54 9.25 -9.27
C LEU A 8 -15.05 9.16 -9.63
N LYS A 9 -14.29 10.07 -9.07
CA LYS A 9 -12.85 10.12 -9.28
C LYS A 9 -12.10 9.53 -8.10
N VAL A 10 -10.90 9.06 -8.36
CA VAL A 10 -10.04 8.48 -7.32
C VAL A 10 -9.90 9.43 -6.14
N LYS A 11 -9.78 10.73 -6.40
CA LYS A 11 -9.65 11.74 -5.33
C LYS A 11 -10.85 11.78 -4.38
N ASP A 12 -12.02 11.31 -4.84
CA ASP A 12 -13.25 11.32 -4.03
C ASP A 12 -13.29 10.16 -3.03
N VAL A 13 -12.53 9.10 -3.27
CA VAL A 13 -12.59 7.86 -2.48
C VAL A 13 -11.26 7.48 -1.82
N MET A 14 -10.16 8.07 -2.25
CA MET A 14 -8.84 7.74 -1.72
C MET A 14 -8.66 8.17 -0.27
N THR A 15 -7.70 7.53 0.39
CA THR A 15 -7.26 7.94 1.71
C THR A 15 -6.17 8.99 1.57
N ARG A 16 -6.36 10.15 2.19
CA ARG A 16 -5.44 11.29 2.09
C ARG A 16 -4.44 11.36 3.24
N GLU A 17 -4.81 10.85 4.40
CA GLU A 17 -3.91 10.81 5.56
C GLU A 17 -2.93 9.66 5.37
N LEU A 18 -1.77 9.97 4.83
CA LEU A 18 -0.77 8.97 4.48
C LEU A 18 0.29 8.82 5.55
N ILE A 19 0.56 7.57 5.88
CA ILE A 19 1.78 7.20 6.60
C ILE A 19 2.78 6.79 5.53
N LYS A 20 3.80 7.61 5.34
CA LYS A 20 4.85 7.38 4.35
C LYS A 20 6.06 6.79 5.02
N PHE A 21 6.67 5.80 4.40
CA PHE A 21 7.90 5.22 4.90
C PHE A 21 9.10 5.77 4.15
N SER A 22 10.18 6.01 4.88
CA SER A 22 11.50 6.20 4.29
C SER A 22 12.05 4.83 3.90
N PRO A 23 12.92 4.73 2.88
CA PRO A 23 13.56 3.46 2.52
C PRO A 23 14.32 2.80 3.67
N LYS A 24 14.74 3.58 4.65
CA LYS A 24 15.53 3.11 5.79
C LYS A 24 14.70 2.50 6.93
N VAL A 25 13.38 2.56 6.84
CA VAL A 25 12.52 1.96 7.86
C VAL A 25 12.77 0.47 7.90
N THR A 26 13.04 -0.07 9.09
CA THR A 26 13.26 -1.51 9.26
C THR A 26 11.93 -2.25 9.22
N LEU A 27 11.98 -3.57 8.98
CA LEU A 27 10.77 -4.38 8.98
C LEU A 27 10.07 -4.35 10.32
N ARG A 28 10.84 -4.29 11.42
CA ARG A 28 10.27 -4.15 12.77
C ARG A 28 9.51 -2.83 12.91
N GLU A 29 10.16 -1.72 12.56
CA GLU A 29 9.52 -0.41 12.61
C GLU A 29 8.27 -0.35 11.73
N ALA A 30 8.34 -0.94 10.54
CA ALA A 30 7.20 -0.99 9.62
C ALA A 30 6.02 -1.73 10.25
N ARG A 31 6.27 -2.90 10.86
CA ARG A 31 5.22 -3.66 11.54
C ARG A 31 4.59 -2.87 12.67
N GLU A 32 5.40 -2.19 13.46
CA GLU A 32 4.91 -1.35 14.54
C GLU A 32 4.04 -0.22 14.03
N LEU A 33 4.44 0.42 12.93
CA LEU A 33 3.68 1.50 12.31
C LEU A 33 2.36 1.00 11.70
N PHE A 34 2.38 -0.14 11.04
CA PHE A 34 1.16 -0.75 10.50
C PHE A 34 0.16 -1.06 11.62
N ALA A 35 0.64 -1.61 12.73
CA ALA A 35 -0.21 -1.92 13.88
C ALA A 35 -0.74 -0.65 14.55
N LYS A 36 0.13 0.34 14.74
CA LYS A 36 -0.24 1.59 15.41
C LYS A 36 -1.32 2.35 14.65
N TYR A 37 -1.18 2.45 13.33
CA TYR A 37 -2.11 3.21 12.49
C TYR A 37 -3.19 2.35 11.87
N LYS A 38 -3.19 1.03 12.12
CA LYS A 38 -4.17 0.07 11.60
C LYS A 38 -4.28 0.12 10.08
N ILE A 39 -3.14 0.18 9.42
CA ILE A 39 -3.03 0.20 7.97
C ILE A 39 -2.30 -1.05 7.49
N ARG A 40 -2.44 -1.38 6.19
CA ARG A 40 -1.84 -2.56 5.59
C ARG A 40 -0.90 -2.25 4.42
N HIS A 41 -0.88 -1.01 3.99
CA HIS A 41 -0.06 -0.57 2.86
C HIS A 41 0.55 0.77 3.18
N ALA A 42 1.79 0.98 2.73
CA ALA A 42 2.44 2.26 2.90
C ALA A 42 3.30 2.57 1.67
N PRO A 43 3.18 3.77 1.14
CA PRO A 43 4.10 4.22 0.09
C PRO A 43 5.47 4.50 0.70
N VAL A 44 6.50 4.19 -0.08
CA VAL A 44 7.88 4.47 0.28
C VAL A 44 8.35 5.67 -0.53
N VAL A 45 8.81 6.69 0.17
CA VAL A 45 9.18 7.98 -0.43
C VAL A 45 10.63 8.30 -0.08
N ARG A 46 11.40 8.70 -1.07
CA ARG A 46 12.78 9.15 -0.90
C ARG A 46 12.95 10.50 -1.57
N ASN A 47 13.43 11.48 -0.81
CA ASN A 47 13.65 12.85 -1.32
C ASN A 47 12.38 13.43 -1.96
N GLY A 48 11.22 13.17 -1.37
CA GLY A 48 9.95 13.67 -1.87
C GLY A 48 9.35 12.89 -3.03
N GLU A 49 10.04 11.86 -3.54
CA GLU A 49 9.57 11.06 -4.66
C GLU A 49 9.13 9.67 -4.23
N LEU A 50 8.02 9.22 -4.80
CA LEU A 50 7.53 7.86 -4.60
C LEU A 50 8.51 6.88 -5.26
N VAL A 51 9.08 5.96 -4.46
CA VAL A 51 10.02 4.97 -4.97
C VAL A 51 9.48 3.54 -4.87
N GLY A 52 8.45 3.31 -4.06
CA GLY A 52 7.91 1.97 -3.91
C GLY A 52 6.66 1.95 -3.06
N ILE A 53 6.15 0.75 -2.85
CA ILE A 53 5.05 0.47 -1.94
C ILE A 53 5.35 -0.83 -1.19
N VAL A 54 5.01 -0.86 0.08
CA VAL A 54 5.17 -2.06 0.89
C VAL A 54 3.85 -2.40 1.57
N SER A 55 3.56 -3.69 1.68
CA SER A 55 2.36 -4.16 2.38
C SER A 55 2.74 -4.95 3.62
N LEU A 56 1.81 -4.99 4.57
CA LEU A 56 1.97 -5.83 5.76
C LEU A 56 2.15 -7.31 5.36
N THR A 57 1.44 -7.76 4.33
CA THR A 57 1.55 -9.12 3.81
C THR A 57 2.98 -9.42 3.33
N ASP A 58 3.61 -8.47 2.64
CA ASP A 58 5.00 -8.63 2.19
C ASP A 58 5.94 -8.85 3.37
N ILE A 59 5.76 -8.07 4.43
CA ILE A 59 6.58 -8.19 5.64
C ILE A 59 6.32 -9.54 6.32
N GLN A 60 5.06 -9.94 6.43
CA GLN A 60 4.68 -11.22 7.04
C GLN A 60 5.26 -12.40 6.27
N ARG A 61 5.28 -12.35 4.95
CA ARG A 61 5.88 -13.41 4.13
C ARG A 61 7.36 -13.58 4.43
N MET A 62 8.08 -12.49 4.58
CA MET A 62 9.52 -12.54 4.89
C MET A 62 9.75 -13.20 6.24
N THR A 63 9.02 -12.77 7.26
CA THR A 63 9.17 -13.30 8.62
C THR A 63 8.61 -14.72 8.75
N PHE A 64 7.54 -15.04 8.03
CA PHE A 64 6.90 -16.35 8.06
C PHE A 64 7.77 -17.44 7.41
N ASN A 65 8.40 -17.11 6.29
CA ASN A 65 9.31 -18.05 5.61
C ASN A 65 10.47 -18.44 6.52
N ASP A 66 10.97 -17.52 7.32
CA ASP A 66 12.01 -17.79 8.29
C ASP A 66 11.52 -18.66 9.45
N ALA A 67 10.27 -18.45 9.88
CA ALA A 67 9.67 -19.19 11.00
C ALA A 67 9.54 -20.70 10.70
N PHE A 68 9.36 -21.07 9.43
CA PHE A 68 9.29 -22.48 9.02
C PHE A 68 10.65 -23.10 8.72
N GLY A 69 11.72 -22.32 8.73
CA GLY A 69 13.07 -22.78 8.39
C GLY A 69 13.98 -22.88 9.60
N ASP A 70 13.59 -23.59 10.66
CA ASP A 70 14.40 -23.81 11.85
C ASP A 70 14.95 -22.55 12.53
N SER A 71 14.36 -21.40 12.26
CA SER A 71 14.83 -20.18 12.90
C SER A 71 14.22 -20.05 14.29
N GLU A 72 15.07 -19.91 15.28
CA GLU A 72 14.67 -19.55 16.62
C GLU A 72 14.07 -18.14 16.62
N LEU A 73 13.23 -17.83 17.61
CA LEU A 73 12.62 -16.51 17.76
C LEU A 73 13.61 -15.35 17.63
N GLY A 74 14.87 -15.59 18.03
CA GLY A 74 15.93 -14.59 17.92
C GLY A 74 16.35 -14.27 16.49
N ALA A 75 16.27 -15.27 15.59
CA ALA A 75 16.64 -15.07 14.19
C ALA A 75 15.62 -14.20 13.45
N ASP A 76 14.31 -14.37 13.75
CA ASP A 76 13.26 -13.53 13.17
C ASP A 76 13.42 -12.08 13.62
N GLN A 77 13.75 -11.85 14.87
CA GLN A 77 13.98 -10.51 15.40
C GLN A 77 15.20 -9.87 14.76
N ALA A 78 16.28 -10.63 14.61
CA ALA A 78 17.50 -10.13 13.98
C ALA A 78 17.24 -9.75 12.53
N LEU A 79 16.51 -10.58 11.79
CA LEU A 79 16.15 -10.30 10.40
C LEU A 79 15.28 -9.05 10.30
N SER A 80 14.29 -8.90 11.18
CA SER A 80 13.41 -7.74 11.21
C SER A 80 14.16 -6.45 11.53
N ASP A 81 15.26 -6.53 12.26
CA ASP A 81 16.10 -5.38 12.59
C ASP A 81 17.10 -5.05 11.49
N MET A 82 17.49 -6.04 10.70
CA MET A 82 18.52 -5.89 9.67
C MET A 82 17.96 -5.47 8.32
N LEU A 83 16.78 -5.99 7.95
CA LEU A 83 16.16 -5.68 6.66
C LEU A 83 15.36 -4.39 6.75
N THR A 84 15.38 -3.64 5.65
CA THR A 84 14.61 -2.41 5.53
C THR A 84 13.53 -2.60 4.46
N VAL A 85 12.56 -1.70 4.46
CA VAL A 85 11.48 -1.74 3.46
C VAL A 85 12.03 -1.60 2.04
N TRP A 86 13.15 -0.93 1.86
CA TRP A 86 13.80 -0.82 0.54
C TRP A 86 14.06 -2.19 -0.09
N GLN A 87 14.45 -3.17 0.71
CA GLN A 87 14.83 -4.48 0.22
C GLN A 87 13.64 -5.36 -0.17
N ILE A 88 12.46 -5.08 0.38
CA ILE A 88 11.27 -5.91 0.13
C ILE A 88 10.15 -5.19 -0.60
N MET A 89 10.19 -3.86 -0.69
CA MET A 89 9.13 -3.08 -1.34
C MET A 89 9.03 -3.42 -2.82
N LYS A 90 7.86 -3.20 -3.38
CA LYS A 90 7.69 -3.24 -4.83
C LYS A 90 8.15 -1.90 -5.38
N GLN A 91 9.17 -1.95 -6.24
CA GLN A 91 9.72 -0.76 -6.89
C GLN A 91 8.82 -0.34 -8.05
N ASN A 92 8.80 0.96 -8.33
CA ASN A 92 8.04 1.52 -9.43
C ASN A 92 6.58 1.03 -9.42
N PRO A 93 5.85 1.28 -8.34
CA PRO A 93 4.49 0.77 -8.23
C PRO A 93 3.59 1.36 -9.30
N VAL A 94 2.57 0.61 -9.69
CA VAL A 94 1.51 1.15 -10.53
C VAL A 94 0.78 2.20 -9.71
N THR A 95 0.54 3.36 -10.30
CA THR A 95 -0.11 4.48 -9.62
C THR A 95 -1.42 4.85 -10.30
N ALA A 96 -2.25 5.58 -9.58
CA ALA A 96 -3.45 6.20 -10.13
C ALA A 96 -3.28 7.71 -10.05
N ASP A 97 -3.99 8.42 -10.91
CA ASP A 97 -4.07 9.87 -10.86
C ASP A 97 -5.33 10.27 -10.11
N GLU A 98 -5.31 11.42 -9.43
CA GLU A 98 -6.50 11.91 -8.71
C GLU A 98 -7.72 12.03 -9.61
N GLU A 99 -7.51 12.37 -10.87
CA GLU A 99 -8.58 12.56 -11.84
C GLU A 99 -9.03 11.29 -12.56
N ASP A 100 -8.35 10.17 -12.32
CA ASP A 100 -8.79 8.87 -12.85
C ASP A 100 -10.14 8.49 -12.25
N SER A 101 -10.95 7.77 -13.02
CA SER A 101 -12.23 7.27 -12.52
C SER A 101 -12.01 6.13 -11.53
N VAL A 102 -12.95 5.98 -10.62
CA VAL A 102 -12.96 4.85 -9.69
C VAL A 102 -13.01 3.52 -10.47
N ARG A 103 -13.76 3.48 -11.59
CA ARG A 103 -13.81 2.31 -12.47
C ARG A 103 -12.42 1.92 -12.95
N LYS A 104 -11.63 2.88 -13.42
CA LYS A 104 -10.27 2.62 -13.91
C LYS A 104 -9.41 2.03 -12.80
N ALA A 105 -9.44 2.62 -11.61
CA ALA A 105 -8.68 2.11 -10.46
C ALA A 105 -9.13 0.69 -10.10
N ALA A 106 -10.43 0.43 -10.09
CA ALA A 106 -10.97 -0.89 -9.79
C ALA A 106 -10.50 -1.93 -10.81
N GLU A 107 -10.52 -1.59 -12.10
CA GLU A 107 -10.04 -2.48 -13.15
C GLU A 107 -8.57 -2.82 -12.98
N ILE A 108 -7.73 -1.83 -12.65
CA ILE A 108 -6.32 -2.07 -12.39
C ILE A 108 -6.16 -3.06 -11.22
N LEU A 109 -6.89 -2.84 -10.14
CA LEU A 109 -6.81 -3.68 -8.93
C LEU A 109 -7.30 -5.11 -9.16
N THR A 110 -8.22 -5.32 -10.12
CA THR A 110 -8.70 -6.67 -10.42
C THR A 110 -7.69 -7.51 -11.21
N HIS A 111 -6.80 -6.87 -11.97
CA HIS A 111 -5.85 -7.58 -12.82
C HIS A 111 -4.45 -7.67 -12.22
N ALA A 112 -4.25 -7.16 -11.02
CA ALA A 112 -2.95 -7.10 -10.39
C ALA A 112 -2.93 -7.89 -9.09
N GLU A 113 -1.74 -8.31 -8.68
CA GLU A 113 -1.56 -9.03 -7.41
C GLU A 113 -1.48 -8.09 -6.20
N PHE A 114 -1.64 -6.80 -6.42
CA PHE A 114 -1.58 -5.81 -5.36
C PHE A 114 -2.97 -5.26 -5.05
N HIS A 115 -3.15 -4.75 -3.85
CA HIS A 115 -4.44 -4.30 -3.34
C HIS A 115 -4.49 -2.80 -3.03
N ALA A 116 -3.49 -2.07 -3.47
CA ALA A 116 -3.40 -0.63 -3.23
C ALA A 116 -2.66 0.06 -4.36
N LEU A 117 -3.10 1.27 -4.69
CA LEU A 117 -2.46 2.12 -5.68
C LEU A 117 -2.11 3.45 -5.03
N PRO A 118 -0.83 3.85 -5.03
CA PRO A 118 -0.50 5.23 -4.69
C PRO A 118 -1.17 6.18 -5.67
N VAL A 119 -1.65 7.30 -5.18
CA VAL A 119 -2.35 8.30 -5.99
C VAL A 119 -1.48 9.53 -6.13
N LEU A 120 -1.34 10.00 -7.36
CA LEU A 120 -0.51 11.15 -7.68
C LEU A 120 -1.36 12.30 -8.21
N ARG A 121 -0.88 13.50 -7.94
CA ARG A 121 -1.36 14.73 -8.57
C ARG A 121 -0.12 15.52 -8.96
N ASP A 122 0.01 15.83 -10.24
CA ASP A 122 1.18 16.55 -10.78
C ASP A 122 2.50 15.89 -10.34
N LYS A 123 2.55 14.56 -10.42
CA LYS A 123 3.70 13.72 -10.05
C LYS A 123 3.99 13.66 -8.55
N LYS A 124 3.14 14.25 -7.72
CA LYS A 124 3.31 14.23 -6.26
C LYS A 124 2.33 13.26 -5.64
N LEU A 125 2.80 12.52 -4.66
CA LEU A 125 1.97 11.58 -3.90
C LEU A 125 0.98 12.36 -3.03
N THR A 126 -0.32 12.12 -3.25
CA THR A 126 -1.39 12.82 -2.52
C THR A 126 -2.32 11.88 -1.78
N GLY A 127 -2.28 10.61 -2.06
CA GLY A 127 -3.16 9.66 -1.40
C GLY A 127 -2.83 8.22 -1.74
N ILE A 128 -3.67 7.33 -1.26
CA ILE A 128 -3.64 5.91 -1.60
C ILE A 128 -5.07 5.44 -1.77
N VAL A 129 -5.32 4.63 -2.80
CA VAL A 129 -6.62 4.00 -2.98
C VAL A 129 -6.43 2.49 -2.89
N THR A 130 -7.24 1.85 -2.05
CA THR A 130 -7.14 0.42 -1.80
C THR A 130 -8.38 -0.31 -2.29
N SER A 131 -8.28 -1.63 -2.39
CA SER A 131 -9.45 -2.47 -2.69
C SER A 131 -10.56 -2.22 -1.68
N SER A 132 -10.21 -2.01 -0.41
CA SER A 132 -11.19 -1.71 0.64
C SER A 132 -11.93 -0.39 0.39
N ASP A 133 -11.20 0.63 -0.09
CA ASP A 133 -11.84 1.91 -0.44
C ASP A 133 -12.86 1.74 -1.56
N ILE A 134 -12.53 0.93 -2.56
CA ILE A 134 -13.42 0.63 -3.69
C ILE A 134 -14.65 -0.14 -3.20
N ILE A 135 -14.47 -1.16 -2.40
CA ILE A 135 -15.56 -1.97 -1.84
C ILE A 135 -16.50 -1.09 -1.01
N ARG A 136 -15.94 -0.22 -0.17
CA ARG A 136 -16.71 0.70 0.67
C ARG A 136 -17.54 1.66 -0.20
N THR A 137 -16.96 2.13 -1.29
CA THR A 137 -17.64 2.99 -2.26
C THR A 137 -18.82 2.25 -2.91
N LEU A 138 -18.60 1.00 -3.33
CA LEU A 138 -19.66 0.18 -3.92
C LEU A 138 -20.83 -0.01 -2.96
N LEU A 139 -20.54 -0.26 -1.69
CA LEU A 139 -21.60 -0.43 -0.68
C LEU A 139 -22.44 0.83 -0.53
N LYS A 140 -21.84 2.00 -0.61
CA LYS A 140 -22.57 3.27 -0.54
C LYS A 140 -23.44 3.48 -1.77
N ILE A 141 -22.94 3.16 -2.95
CA ILE A 141 -23.69 3.33 -4.21
C ILE A 141 -24.88 2.39 -4.26
N CYS A 142 -24.75 1.18 -3.70
CA CYS A 142 -25.78 0.16 -3.75
C CYS A 142 -26.82 0.30 -2.64
N GLU A 143 -26.70 1.28 -1.76
CA GLU A 143 -27.76 1.61 -0.80
C GLU A 143 -28.92 2.31 -1.54
#